data_e56556737a7c8e1f49036b71d25057ea
#
_entry.id   e56556737a7c8e1f49036b71d25057ea
#
_cell.length_a   1.000
_cell.length_b   1.000
_cell.length_c   1.000
_cell.angle_alpha   90.00
_cell.angle_beta   90.00
_cell.angle_gamma   90.00
#
_symmetry.space_group_name_H-M   'P 1'
#
loop_
_entity.id
_entity.type
_entity.pdbx_description
1 polymer ?
#
loop_
_entity_poly.entity_id
_entity_poly.type
_entity_poly.pdbx_seq_one_letter_code
_entity_poly.pdbx_strand_id
1 'polypeptide(L)'
;RMASLLSPVLNFYQFILAPVARPCAIVLDKWLGKEGIDYLREKELISMIHAHMDAEESEIDAIEGRGALNFLMIDKIKVTEEGELVDSKSIIRLPTKIDLPLIPEVTQDVDDPFLQQVNASGHHWVVLADEVGNPLLLLDADAALRAALLDKETPYDIYKFCRRPLVIRDTDKTISEVIRHLKSLPSSSTEEDAAIDYDAVLIWGEQPRIITGADILGKLLKGIKSTDLE
;
A
#
# COMPACT_ATOMS: atom_id res chain seq x y z
N ARG A 1 -22.54 25.66 -35.51
CA ARG A 1 -23.25 26.82 -36.17
C ARG A 1 -24.67 27.02 -35.62
N MET A 2 -25.43 26.00 -35.22
CA MET A 2 -26.76 26.15 -34.59
C MET A 2 -26.73 26.77 -33.19
N ALA A 3 -25.71 26.42 -32.37
CA ALA A 3 -25.61 26.93 -31.00
C ALA A 3 -25.43 28.47 -30.95
N SER A 4 -24.71 29.05 -31.90
CA SER A 4 -24.51 30.51 -31.96
C SER A 4 -25.75 31.31 -32.35
N LEU A 5 -26.68 30.71 -33.08
CA LEU A 5 -27.97 31.34 -33.47
C LEU A 5 -29.00 31.29 -32.33
N LEU A 6 -28.93 30.25 -31.47
CA LEU A 6 -29.83 30.09 -30.34
C LEU A 6 -29.36 30.85 -29.07
N SER A 7 -28.07 31.21 -29.01
CA SER A 7 -27.48 31.93 -27.86
C SER A 7 -28.20 33.23 -27.50
N PRO A 8 -28.51 34.14 -28.45
CA PRO A 8 -29.22 35.40 -28.11
C PRO A 8 -30.65 35.18 -27.60
N VAL A 9 -31.33 34.15 -28.12
CA VAL A 9 -32.68 33.79 -27.67
C VAL A 9 -32.65 33.24 -26.27
N LEU A 10 -31.69 32.35 -25.95
CA LEU A 10 -31.50 31.80 -24.62
C LEU A 10 -31.13 32.88 -23.61
N ASN A 11 -30.22 33.78 -23.96
CA ASN A 11 -29.85 34.91 -23.11
C ASN A 11 -31.05 35.85 -22.82
N PHE A 12 -31.92 36.08 -23.81
CA PHE A 12 -33.12 36.87 -23.60
C PHE A 12 -34.10 36.22 -22.62
N TYR A 13 -34.35 34.91 -22.77
CA TYR A 13 -35.17 34.16 -21.79
C TYR A 13 -34.53 34.11 -20.40
N GLN A 14 -33.22 33.93 -20.34
CA GLN A 14 -32.50 33.95 -19.08
C GLN A 14 -32.59 35.29 -18.35
N PHE A 15 -32.54 36.40 -19.10
CA PHE A 15 -32.69 37.74 -18.52
C PHE A 15 -34.11 37.98 -18.00
N ILE A 16 -35.16 37.57 -18.73
CA ILE A 16 -36.56 37.71 -18.30
C ILE A 16 -36.89 36.82 -17.12
N LEU A 17 -36.36 35.59 -17.08
CA LEU A 17 -36.64 34.62 -15.99
C LEU A 17 -35.74 34.80 -14.75
N ALA A 18 -34.60 35.49 -14.89
CA ALA A 18 -33.64 35.68 -13.79
C ALA A 18 -34.25 36.29 -12.51
N PRO A 19 -35.14 37.31 -12.61
CA PRO A 19 -35.70 37.91 -11.38
C PRO A 19 -36.64 36.96 -10.59
N VAL A 20 -37.15 35.92 -11.24
CA VAL A 20 -38.01 34.91 -10.58
C VAL A 20 -37.17 33.68 -10.22
N ALA A 21 -36.32 33.24 -11.15
CA ALA A 21 -35.50 32.04 -10.94
C ALA A 21 -34.47 32.20 -9.82
N ARG A 22 -33.83 33.38 -9.70
CA ARG A 22 -32.82 33.61 -8.65
C ARG A 22 -33.37 33.51 -7.22
N PRO A 23 -34.48 34.17 -6.83
CA PRO A 23 -35.02 34.00 -5.51
C PRO A 23 -35.55 32.59 -5.25
N CYS A 24 -36.13 31.93 -6.26
CA CYS A 24 -36.54 30.53 -6.15
C CYS A 24 -35.33 29.59 -5.91
N ALA A 25 -34.23 29.80 -6.63
CA ALA A 25 -33.00 29.04 -6.42
C ALA A 25 -32.45 29.25 -5.00
N ILE A 26 -32.43 30.49 -4.49
CA ILE A 26 -31.96 30.80 -3.13
C ILE A 26 -32.84 30.11 -2.08
N VAL A 27 -34.16 30.08 -2.28
CA VAL A 27 -35.10 29.41 -1.36
C VAL A 27 -34.89 27.89 -1.41
N LEU A 28 -34.72 27.33 -2.60
CA LEU A 28 -34.42 25.90 -2.79
C LEU A 28 -33.08 25.51 -2.20
N ASP A 29 -32.03 26.30 -2.44
CA ASP A 29 -30.68 26.07 -1.87
C ASP A 29 -30.71 26.15 -0.33
N LYS A 30 -31.58 26.99 0.25
CA LYS A 30 -31.72 27.11 1.69
C LYS A 30 -32.53 25.97 2.29
N TRP A 31 -33.43 25.37 1.54
CA TRP A 31 -34.32 24.30 1.98
C TRP A 31 -33.71 22.91 1.71
N LEU A 32 -33.10 22.69 0.57
CA LEU A 32 -32.44 21.42 0.19
C LEU A 32 -30.95 21.38 0.58
N GLY A 33 -30.35 22.50 0.98
CA GLY A 33 -28.90 22.66 1.03
C GLY A 33 -28.34 23.04 -0.33
N LYS A 34 -27.17 23.68 -0.36
CA LYS A 34 -26.48 23.92 -1.63
C LYS A 34 -26.29 22.57 -2.31
N GLU A 35 -26.80 22.42 -3.52
CA GLU A 35 -26.36 21.38 -4.47
C GLU A 35 -24.89 21.66 -4.82
N GLY A 36 -24.01 21.50 -3.82
CA GLY A 36 -22.66 21.16 -4.11
C GLY A 36 -22.73 19.82 -4.81
N ILE A 37 -21.91 19.59 -5.82
CA ILE A 37 -21.65 18.27 -6.33
C ILE A 37 -21.35 17.44 -5.09
N ASP A 38 -22.40 16.72 -4.60
CA ASP A 38 -22.23 15.79 -3.51
C ASP A 38 -21.18 14.83 -4.03
N TYR A 39 -19.97 14.94 -3.48
CA TYR A 39 -18.94 13.97 -3.74
C TYR A 39 -19.61 12.62 -3.59
N LEU A 40 -19.68 11.88 -4.66
CA LEU A 40 -20.25 10.54 -4.70
C LEU A 40 -19.75 9.84 -3.45
N ARG A 41 -20.64 9.57 -2.50
CA ARG A 41 -20.22 8.86 -1.30
C ARG A 41 -19.62 7.56 -1.75
N GLU A 42 -18.54 7.15 -1.14
CA GLU A 42 -17.85 5.89 -1.51
C GLU A 42 -18.82 4.73 -1.73
N LYS A 43 -19.91 4.66 -0.93
CA LYS A 43 -20.99 3.67 -1.09
C LYS A 43 -21.73 3.79 -2.43
N GLU A 44 -21.96 5.01 -2.90
CA GLU A 44 -22.64 5.27 -4.18
C GLU A 44 -21.73 4.90 -5.34
N LEU A 45 -20.44 5.21 -5.23
CA LEU A 45 -19.43 4.81 -6.20
C LEU A 45 -19.32 3.27 -6.29
N ILE A 46 -19.27 2.58 -5.15
CA ILE A 46 -19.27 1.11 -5.08
C ILE A 46 -20.54 0.55 -5.73
N SER A 47 -21.72 1.12 -5.43
CA SER A 47 -22.99 0.67 -6.01
C SER A 47 -23.04 0.92 -7.53
N MET A 48 -22.47 2.01 -7.98
CA MET A 48 -22.39 2.33 -9.43
C MET A 48 -21.49 1.34 -10.16
N ILE A 49 -20.31 1.01 -9.59
CA ILE A 49 -19.41 0.01 -10.17
C ILE A 49 -20.11 -1.35 -10.25
N HIS A 50 -20.81 -1.78 -9.18
CA HIS A 50 -21.57 -3.03 -9.21
C HIS A 50 -22.66 -3.02 -10.28
N ALA A 51 -23.44 -1.93 -10.38
CA ALA A 51 -24.48 -1.81 -11.38
C ALA A 51 -23.94 -1.86 -12.83
N HIS A 52 -22.76 -1.30 -13.05
CA HIS A 52 -22.09 -1.40 -14.36
C HIS A 52 -21.56 -2.81 -14.62
N MET A 53 -21.00 -3.51 -13.63
CA MET A 53 -20.53 -4.90 -13.80
C MET A 53 -21.66 -5.88 -14.12
N ASP A 54 -22.88 -5.60 -13.61
CA ASP A 54 -24.06 -6.47 -13.80
C ASP A 54 -24.83 -6.15 -15.08
N ALA A 55 -24.50 -5.05 -15.80
CA ALA A 55 -25.18 -4.65 -17.03
C ALA A 55 -24.71 -5.49 -18.23
N GLU A 56 -25.66 -6.00 -19.05
CA GLU A 56 -25.34 -6.81 -20.25
C GLU A 56 -24.54 -6.06 -21.32
N GLU A 57 -24.60 -4.72 -21.36
CA GLU A 57 -23.86 -3.84 -22.29
C GLU A 57 -22.73 -3.09 -21.56
N SER A 58 -22.14 -3.68 -20.54
CA SER A 58 -21.08 -3.03 -19.76
C SER A 58 -19.79 -2.89 -20.56
N GLU A 59 -19.26 -1.66 -20.60
CA GLU A 59 -17.91 -1.40 -21.11
C GLU A 59 -16.81 -1.77 -20.06
N ILE A 60 -17.21 -2.01 -18.80
CA ILE A 60 -16.28 -2.36 -17.70
C ILE A 60 -16.26 -3.89 -17.56
N ASP A 61 -15.11 -4.49 -17.82
CA ASP A 61 -14.91 -5.92 -17.57
C ASP A 61 -15.05 -6.24 -16.07
N ALA A 62 -15.54 -7.43 -15.77
CA ALA A 62 -15.68 -7.93 -14.39
C ALA A 62 -14.35 -7.88 -13.62
N ILE A 63 -13.22 -8.07 -14.30
CA ILE A 63 -11.87 -7.96 -13.75
C ILE A 63 -11.55 -6.53 -13.32
N GLU A 64 -11.81 -5.57 -14.22
CA GLU A 64 -11.55 -4.14 -13.98
C GLU A 64 -12.42 -3.60 -12.84
N GLY A 65 -13.72 -3.92 -12.86
CA GLY A 65 -14.64 -3.54 -11.81
C GLY A 65 -14.26 -4.12 -10.44
N ARG A 66 -13.85 -5.39 -10.41
CA ARG A 66 -13.38 -6.03 -9.18
C ARG A 66 -12.10 -5.38 -8.65
N GLY A 67 -11.14 -5.09 -9.53
CA GLY A 67 -9.92 -4.38 -9.17
C GLY A 67 -10.19 -3.00 -8.58
N ALA A 68 -11.10 -2.23 -9.21
CA ALA A 68 -11.50 -0.92 -8.71
C ALA A 68 -12.18 -1.00 -7.33
N LEU A 69 -13.06 -1.98 -7.11
CA LEU A 69 -13.69 -2.23 -5.81
C LEU A 69 -12.66 -2.58 -4.74
N ASN A 70 -11.73 -3.49 -5.04
CA ASN A 70 -10.66 -3.87 -4.10
C ASN A 70 -9.80 -2.66 -3.71
N PHE A 71 -9.49 -1.79 -4.68
CA PHE A 71 -8.73 -0.57 -4.41
C PHE A 71 -9.47 0.39 -3.48
N LEU A 72 -10.78 0.59 -3.69
CA LEU A 72 -11.61 1.43 -2.81
C LEU A 72 -11.72 0.84 -1.39
N MET A 73 -11.65 -0.48 -1.27
CA MET A 73 -11.74 -1.14 0.04
C MET A 73 -10.44 -1.09 0.86
N ILE A 74 -9.29 -0.79 0.22
CA ILE A 74 -7.98 -0.68 0.91
C ILE A 74 -8.04 0.36 2.04
N ASP A 75 -8.80 1.43 1.87
CA ASP A 75 -8.97 2.48 2.88
C ASP A 75 -9.58 1.97 4.20
N LYS A 76 -10.24 0.82 4.19
CA LYS A 76 -10.91 0.24 5.35
C LYS A 76 -10.11 -0.84 6.05
N ILE A 77 -9.05 -1.32 5.42
CA ILE A 77 -8.25 -2.43 5.94
C ILE A 77 -7.23 -1.85 6.93
N LYS A 78 -7.29 -2.32 8.18
CA LYS A 78 -6.29 -1.96 9.18
C LYS A 78 -4.98 -2.67 8.90
N VAL A 79 -3.87 -2.03 9.23
CA VAL A 79 -2.53 -2.62 9.11
C VAL A 79 -2.35 -3.87 9.95
N THR A 80 -3.15 -4.05 10.99
CA THR A 80 -3.15 -5.24 11.86
C THR A 80 -3.86 -6.44 11.24
N GLU A 81 -4.60 -6.27 10.16
CA GLU A 81 -5.38 -7.33 9.49
C GLU A 81 -4.62 -7.93 8.30
N GLU A 82 -3.50 -7.33 7.90
CA GLU A 82 -2.73 -7.75 6.74
C GLU A 82 -1.27 -8.06 7.09
N GLY A 83 -0.60 -8.74 6.14
CA GLY A 83 0.78 -9.14 6.29
C GLY A 83 0.99 -10.35 7.17
N GLU A 84 2.24 -10.80 7.24
CA GLU A 84 2.67 -11.97 8.00
C GLU A 84 3.03 -11.56 9.44
N LEU A 85 2.62 -12.38 10.42
CA LEU A 85 3.01 -12.21 11.82
C LEU A 85 4.51 -12.49 11.97
N VAL A 86 5.20 -11.59 12.66
CA VAL A 86 6.62 -11.77 13.01
C VAL A 86 6.71 -12.74 14.19
N ASP A 87 7.27 -13.92 13.96
CA ASP A 87 7.58 -14.87 15.05
C ASP A 87 8.72 -14.30 15.93
N SER A 88 8.66 -14.58 17.21
CA SER A 88 9.71 -14.22 18.15
C SER A 88 11.09 -14.79 17.79
N LYS A 89 11.12 -15.95 17.12
CA LYS A 89 12.33 -16.59 16.60
C LYS A 89 12.96 -15.84 15.43
N SER A 90 12.17 -15.07 14.68
CA SER A 90 12.66 -14.24 13.57
C SER A 90 13.09 -12.84 14.02
N ILE A 91 13.15 -12.58 15.33
CA ILE A 91 13.68 -11.33 15.88
C ILE A 91 15.05 -11.60 16.52
N ILE A 92 16.10 -11.11 15.87
CA ILE A 92 17.47 -11.22 16.37
C ILE A 92 17.90 -9.89 16.98
N ARG A 93 18.27 -9.91 18.27
CA ARG A 93 18.77 -8.72 18.95
C ARG A 93 20.28 -8.65 18.85
N LEU A 94 20.78 -7.50 18.42
CA LEU A 94 22.20 -7.26 18.20
C LEU A 94 22.64 -5.97 18.89
N PRO A 95 23.90 -5.89 19.34
CA PRO A 95 24.47 -4.63 19.76
C PRO A 95 24.49 -3.64 18.59
N THR A 96 24.39 -2.35 18.89
CA THR A 96 24.30 -1.32 17.88
C THR A 96 25.46 -0.35 17.96
N LYS A 97 25.88 0.14 16.80
CA LYS A 97 26.81 1.27 16.69
C LYS A 97 26.13 2.37 15.89
N ILE A 98 25.84 3.48 16.57
CA ILE A 98 25.00 4.56 16.02
C ILE A 98 23.62 3.97 15.73
N ASP A 99 23.17 3.86 14.48
CA ASP A 99 21.84 3.37 14.09
C ASP A 99 21.90 2.04 13.31
N LEU A 100 23.02 1.34 13.35
CA LEU A 100 23.20 0.07 12.65
C LEU A 100 23.47 -1.08 13.62
N PRO A 101 22.83 -2.23 13.43
CA PRO A 101 23.13 -3.44 14.19
C PRO A 101 24.53 -3.93 13.82
N LEU A 102 25.31 -4.29 14.81
CA LEU A 102 26.61 -4.93 14.61
C LEU A 102 26.37 -6.42 14.37
N ILE A 103 26.32 -6.80 13.10
CA ILE A 103 26.20 -8.19 12.71
C ILE A 103 27.57 -8.87 12.92
N PRO A 104 27.63 -10.06 13.53
CA PRO A 104 28.87 -10.81 13.66
C PRO A 104 29.52 -11.10 12.31
N GLU A 105 30.83 -11.27 12.29
CA GLU A 105 31.53 -11.72 11.10
C GLU A 105 31.09 -13.13 10.73
N VAL A 106 30.57 -13.28 9.50
CA VAL A 106 30.00 -14.54 9.02
C VAL A 106 31.09 -15.36 8.33
N THR A 107 31.28 -16.59 8.78
CA THR A 107 32.33 -17.49 8.27
C THR A 107 31.99 -18.21 6.96
N GLN A 108 30.80 -18.00 6.39
CA GLN A 108 30.28 -18.68 5.20
C GLN A 108 30.29 -20.22 5.32
N ASP A 109 30.12 -20.74 6.51
CA ASP A 109 30.04 -22.17 6.78
C ASP A 109 28.65 -22.53 7.35
N VAL A 110 28.25 -23.79 7.14
CA VAL A 110 26.99 -24.34 7.69
C VAL A 110 26.96 -24.27 9.21
N ASP A 111 28.14 -24.36 9.85
CA ASP A 111 28.27 -24.32 11.32
C ASP A 111 28.37 -22.89 11.89
N ASP A 112 28.25 -21.86 11.05
CA ASP A 112 28.25 -20.47 11.51
C ASP A 112 27.07 -20.20 12.44
N PRO A 113 27.30 -19.72 13.69
CA PRO A 113 26.24 -19.57 14.69
C PRO A 113 25.17 -18.54 14.27
N PHE A 114 25.57 -17.47 13.55
CA PHE A 114 24.62 -16.46 13.12
C PHE A 114 23.74 -16.97 11.96
N LEU A 115 24.36 -17.67 10.97
CA LEU A 115 23.60 -18.29 9.90
C LEU A 115 22.66 -19.38 10.41
N GLN A 116 23.09 -20.17 11.40
CA GLN A 116 22.20 -21.14 12.07
C GLN A 116 21.03 -20.48 12.77
N GLN A 117 21.24 -19.35 13.43
CA GLN A 117 20.17 -18.59 14.08
C GLN A 117 19.18 -18.03 13.03
N VAL A 118 19.67 -17.50 11.92
CA VAL A 118 18.84 -17.03 10.80
C VAL A 118 18.04 -18.18 10.21
N ASN A 119 18.67 -19.33 9.94
CA ASN A 119 18.01 -20.52 9.41
C ASN A 119 16.96 -21.09 10.38
N ALA A 120 17.24 -21.06 11.68
CA ALA A 120 16.32 -21.56 12.71
C ALA A 120 15.05 -20.70 12.87
N SER A 121 15.04 -19.48 12.35
CA SER A 121 13.84 -18.64 12.29
C SER A 121 12.75 -19.29 11.43
N GLY A 122 13.14 -19.96 10.36
CA GLY A 122 12.21 -20.58 9.40
C GLY A 122 11.36 -19.60 8.59
N HIS A 123 11.71 -18.32 8.59
CA HIS A 123 10.97 -17.25 7.93
C HIS A 123 11.84 -16.55 6.88
N HIS A 124 11.21 -16.09 5.81
CA HIS A 124 11.87 -15.32 4.75
C HIS A 124 12.47 -14.01 5.28
N TRP A 125 11.75 -13.32 6.17
CA TRP A 125 12.22 -12.09 6.78
C TRP A 125 12.62 -12.27 8.25
N VAL A 126 13.84 -11.82 8.58
CA VAL A 126 14.36 -11.77 9.95
C VAL A 126 14.53 -10.31 10.34
N VAL A 127 13.95 -9.94 11.49
CA VAL A 127 14.04 -8.59 12.04
C VAL A 127 15.31 -8.47 12.87
N LEU A 128 16.23 -7.60 12.47
CA LEU A 128 17.38 -7.24 13.27
C LEU A 128 17.01 -6.04 14.15
N ALA A 129 16.99 -6.25 15.45
CA ALA A 129 16.61 -5.25 16.45
C ALA A 129 17.79 -4.86 17.34
N ASP A 130 17.71 -3.70 17.98
CA ASP A 130 18.65 -3.29 19.02
C ASP A 130 18.46 -4.12 20.30
N GLU A 131 19.32 -3.89 21.30
CA GLU A 131 19.25 -4.57 22.60
C GLU A 131 17.95 -4.28 23.36
N VAL A 132 17.34 -3.13 23.11
CA VAL A 132 16.06 -2.71 23.71
C VAL A 132 14.88 -3.36 23.00
N GLY A 133 15.07 -3.82 21.76
CA GLY A 133 14.05 -4.45 20.93
C GLY A 133 13.41 -3.51 19.90
N ASN A 134 14.04 -2.37 19.55
CA ASN A 134 13.58 -1.57 18.44
C ASN A 134 14.07 -2.17 17.12
N PRO A 135 13.21 -2.35 16.11
CA PRO A 135 13.61 -2.90 14.83
C PRO A 135 14.44 -1.87 14.07
N LEU A 136 15.53 -2.33 13.46
CA LEU A 136 16.48 -1.50 12.72
C LEU A 136 16.52 -1.90 11.25
N LEU A 137 16.69 -3.19 10.96
CA LEU A 137 16.79 -3.73 9.61
C LEU A 137 15.92 -4.98 9.48
N LEU A 138 15.52 -5.27 8.24
CA LEU A 138 14.99 -6.57 7.82
C LEU A 138 16.06 -7.28 7.00
N LEU A 139 16.37 -8.51 7.37
CA LEU A 139 17.26 -9.39 6.65
C LEU A 139 16.44 -10.35 5.79
N ASP A 140 16.70 -10.40 4.49
CA ASP A 140 16.24 -11.46 3.60
C ASP A 140 17.04 -12.74 3.92
N ALA A 141 16.43 -13.61 4.73
CA ALA A 141 17.09 -14.81 5.23
C ALA A 141 17.44 -15.77 4.09
N ASP A 142 16.54 -15.96 3.13
CA ASP A 142 16.75 -16.90 2.02
C ASP A 142 17.90 -16.45 1.11
N ALA A 143 17.91 -15.16 0.74
CA ALA A 143 18.98 -14.62 -0.08
C ALA A 143 20.32 -14.62 0.66
N ALA A 144 20.34 -14.24 1.94
CA ALA A 144 21.55 -14.21 2.75
C ALA A 144 22.14 -15.61 2.95
N LEU A 145 21.31 -16.60 3.32
CA LEU A 145 21.76 -18.00 3.50
C LEU A 145 22.25 -18.59 2.19
N ARG A 146 21.54 -18.37 1.09
CA ARG A 146 21.93 -18.85 -0.23
C ARG A 146 23.28 -18.28 -0.66
N ALA A 147 23.49 -16.98 -0.51
CA ALA A 147 24.74 -16.33 -0.87
C ALA A 147 25.89 -16.81 0.04
N ALA A 148 25.67 -16.93 1.37
CA ALA A 148 26.69 -17.38 2.29
C ALA A 148 27.17 -18.80 2.00
N LEU A 149 26.26 -19.72 1.67
CA LEU A 149 26.57 -21.14 1.56
C LEU A 149 26.96 -21.58 0.14
N LEU A 150 26.43 -20.92 -0.90
CA LEU A 150 26.59 -21.35 -2.29
C LEU A 150 27.52 -20.44 -3.12
N ASP A 151 27.60 -19.14 -2.80
CA ASP A 151 28.46 -18.20 -3.51
C ASP A 151 29.73 -17.94 -2.70
N LYS A 152 30.81 -18.67 -3.04
CA LYS A 152 32.12 -18.51 -2.40
C LYS A 152 33.12 -17.70 -3.23
N GLU A 153 32.71 -17.28 -4.43
CA GLU A 153 33.57 -16.52 -5.33
C GLU A 153 33.58 -15.03 -5.04
N THR A 154 32.49 -14.52 -4.47
CA THR A 154 32.33 -13.09 -4.12
C THR A 154 32.52 -12.87 -2.62
N PRO A 155 33.14 -11.74 -2.21
CA PRO A 155 33.19 -11.38 -0.81
C PRO A 155 31.78 -11.25 -0.22
N TYR A 156 31.49 -12.05 0.80
CA TYR A 156 30.19 -12.03 1.44
C TYR A 156 30.01 -10.78 2.30
N ASP A 157 28.95 -10.05 2.05
CA ASP A 157 28.55 -8.90 2.82
C ASP A 157 27.06 -9.03 3.14
N ILE A 158 26.75 -9.37 4.39
CA ILE A 158 25.38 -9.61 4.84
C ILE A 158 24.50 -8.37 4.77
N TYR A 159 25.09 -7.18 4.86
CA TYR A 159 24.32 -5.93 4.76
C TYR A 159 23.67 -5.72 3.39
N LYS A 160 24.17 -6.36 2.33
CA LYS A 160 23.53 -6.34 1.01
C LYS A 160 22.16 -6.99 0.97
N PHE A 161 21.90 -7.89 1.92
CA PHE A 161 20.63 -8.59 2.07
C PHE A 161 19.73 -7.94 3.11
N CYS A 162 20.17 -6.83 3.70
CA CYS A 162 19.42 -6.07 4.66
C CYS A 162 18.66 -4.93 3.99
N ARG A 163 17.43 -4.70 4.43
CA ARG A 163 16.59 -3.57 4.01
C ARG A 163 16.18 -2.77 5.24
N ARG A 164 16.02 -1.46 5.06
CA ARG A 164 15.50 -0.60 6.12
C ARG A 164 13.97 -0.59 6.02
N PRO A 165 13.22 -1.14 7.00
CA PRO A 165 11.76 -1.14 6.94
C PRO A 165 11.19 0.24 7.25
N LEU A 166 10.00 0.54 6.72
CA LEU A 166 9.16 1.58 7.26
C LEU A 166 8.50 1.06 8.55
N VAL A 167 8.92 1.55 9.71
CA VAL A 167 8.37 1.11 11.00
C VAL A 167 7.16 1.94 11.39
N ILE A 168 6.02 1.30 11.56
CA ILE A 168 4.76 1.91 12.01
C ILE A 168 4.42 1.34 13.37
N ARG A 169 4.21 2.24 14.34
CA ARG A 169 3.85 1.87 15.72
C ARG A 169 2.38 2.10 16.04
N ASP A 170 1.70 2.87 15.19
CA ASP A 170 0.28 3.14 15.30
C ASP A 170 -0.49 2.03 14.57
N THR A 171 -1.10 1.15 15.36
CA THR A 171 -1.85 -0.03 14.88
C THR A 171 -3.24 0.30 14.36
N ASP A 172 -3.75 1.51 14.58
CA ASP A 172 -5.06 1.94 14.09
C ASP A 172 -5.05 2.46 12.65
N LYS A 173 -3.86 2.66 12.08
CA LYS A 173 -3.72 3.10 10.69
C LYS A 173 -4.27 2.09 9.70
N THR A 174 -4.73 2.63 8.55
CA THR A 174 -5.15 1.82 7.40
C THR A 174 -4.00 1.59 6.42
N ILE A 175 -4.12 0.57 5.58
CA ILE A 175 -3.12 0.29 4.53
C ILE A 175 -2.97 1.48 3.58
N SER A 176 -4.06 2.15 3.24
CA SER A 176 -4.03 3.33 2.39
C SER A 176 -3.23 4.49 2.99
N GLU A 177 -3.33 4.72 4.31
CA GLU A 177 -2.52 5.72 5.00
C GLU A 177 -1.03 5.39 4.93
N VAL A 178 -0.69 4.11 5.05
CA VAL A 178 0.68 3.62 4.91
C VAL A 178 1.21 3.84 3.50
N ILE A 179 0.43 3.48 2.47
CA ILE A 179 0.80 3.70 1.07
C ILE A 179 1.02 5.18 0.78
N ARG A 180 0.15 6.06 1.29
CA ARG A 180 0.32 7.51 1.15
C ARG A 180 1.59 8.01 1.83
N HIS A 181 1.92 7.45 2.98
CA HIS A 181 3.14 7.80 3.70
C HIS A 181 4.39 7.36 2.93
N LEU A 182 4.39 6.16 2.36
CA LEU A 182 5.46 5.68 1.48
C LEU A 182 5.71 6.62 0.30
N LYS A 183 4.64 7.11 -0.35
CA LYS A 183 4.74 8.07 -1.46
C LYS A 183 5.25 9.45 -1.07
N SER A 184 5.12 9.85 0.20
CA SER A 184 5.55 11.17 0.69
C SER A 184 7.02 11.22 1.09
N LEU A 185 7.69 10.07 1.16
CA LEU A 185 9.11 10.00 1.49
C LEU A 185 9.94 10.40 0.26
N PRO A 186 10.96 11.27 0.43
CA PRO A 186 11.83 11.65 -0.68
C PRO A 186 12.58 10.41 -1.18
N SER A 187 12.38 10.04 -2.44
CA SER A 187 13.21 9.04 -3.10
C SER A 187 14.61 9.61 -3.30
N SER A 188 15.61 8.89 -2.86
CA SER A 188 17.02 9.27 -3.03
C SER A 188 17.58 8.98 -4.43
N SER A 189 16.76 8.48 -5.34
CA SER A 189 17.14 8.07 -6.69
C SER A 189 16.45 8.92 -7.76
N THR A 190 17.13 9.12 -8.86
CA THR A 190 16.71 9.82 -10.09
C THR A 190 15.34 9.36 -10.58
N GLU A 191 14.57 10.27 -11.19
CA GLU A 191 13.14 10.18 -11.54
C GLU A 191 12.66 8.91 -12.26
N GLU A 192 13.56 8.08 -12.80
CA GLU A 192 13.19 6.83 -13.50
C GLU A 192 13.13 5.59 -12.60
N ASP A 193 13.72 5.61 -11.38
CA ASP A 193 13.75 4.47 -10.44
C ASP A 193 13.04 4.75 -9.11
N ALA A 194 12.06 5.65 -9.10
CA ALA A 194 11.26 5.99 -7.92
C ALA A 194 10.26 4.90 -7.50
N ALA A 195 10.63 3.63 -7.66
CA ALA A 195 9.95 2.51 -7.03
C ALA A 195 10.40 2.43 -5.58
N ILE A 196 9.54 2.90 -4.70
CA ILE A 196 9.46 2.62 -3.25
C ILE A 196 10.73 2.00 -2.69
N ASP A 197 11.59 2.83 -2.11
CA ASP A 197 12.87 2.44 -1.46
C ASP A 197 12.66 1.53 -0.22
N TYR A 198 11.39 1.18 0.10
CA TYR A 198 11.01 0.30 1.19
C TYR A 198 10.32 -0.94 0.64
N ASP A 199 11.03 -2.06 0.63
CA ASP A 199 10.50 -3.35 0.18
C ASP A 199 9.44 -3.91 1.14
N ALA A 200 9.44 -3.44 2.40
CA ALA A 200 8.50 -3.90 3.42
C ALA A 200 8.17 -2.84 4.46
N VAL A 201 6.95 -2.93 4.98
CA VAL A 201 6.45 -2.14 6.10
C VAL A 201 6.39 -3.04 7.33
N LEU A 202 6.97 -2.58 8.42
CA LEU A 202 6.97 -3.29 9.68
C LEU A 202 6.01 -2.61 10.66
N ILE A 203 4.92 -3.28 10.99
CA ILE A 203 4.02 -2.86 12.05
C ILE A 203 4.59 -3.37 13.36
N TRP A 204 4.97 -2.44 14.25
CA TRP A 204 5.66 -2.78 15.49
C TRP A 204 4.80 -2.44 16.69
N GLY A 205 4.18 -3.48 17.27
CA GLY A 205 3.26 -3.40 18.40
C GLY A 205 3.23 -4.71 19.19
N GLU A 206 2.13 -5.00 19.84
CA GLU A 206 1.96 -6.24 20.61
C GLU A 206 2.06 -7.50 19.74
N GLN A 207 1.56 -7.42 18.52
CA GLN A 207 1.65 -8.47 17.50
C GLN A 207 2.33 -7.87 16.27
N PRO A 208 3.67 -7.90 16.20
CA PRO A 208 4.37 -7.30 15.08
C PRO A 208 4.07 -8.05 13.77
N ARG A 209 3.98 -7.30 12.67
CA ARG A 209 3.67 -7.83 11.34
C ARG A 209 4.57 -7.20 10.27
N ILE A 210 4.85 -7.96 9.24
CA ILE A 210 5.51 -7.49 8.03
C ILE A 210 4.49 -7.45 6.90
N ILE A 211 4.36 -6.31 6.25
CA ILE A 211 3.51 -6.12 5.05
C ILE A 211 4.44 -5.83 3.89
N THR A 212 4.37 -6.64 2.86
CA THR A 212 5.14 -6.50 1.62
C THR A 212 4.28 -5.97 0.48
N GLY A 213 4.91 -5.55 -0.62
CA GLY A 213 4.18 -5.21 -1.85
C GLY A 213 3.35 -6.38 -2.39
N ALA A 214 3.81 -7.63 -2.17
CA ALA A 214 3.08 -8.83 -2.57
C ALA A 214 1.77 -9.01 -1.79
N ASP A 215 1.74 -8.69 -0.49
CA ASP A 215 0.53 -8.74 0.33
C ASP A 215 -0.50 -7.72 -0.17
N ILE A 216 -0.05 -6.49 -0.46
CA ILE A 216 -0.90 -5.43 -0.99
C ILE A 216 -1.45 -5.82 -2.36
N LEU A 217 -0.60 -6.33 -3.25
CA LEU A 217 -1.00 -6.79 -4.58
C LEU A 217 -1.98 -7.97 -4.49
N GLY A 218 -1.72 -8.95 -3.62
CA GLY A 218 -2.61 -10.07 -3.36
C GLY A 218 -4.01 -9.61 -2.92
N LYS A 219 -4.07 -8.52 -2.15
CA LYS A 219 -5.34 -7.93 -1.72
C LYS A 219 -6.07 -7.23 -2.87
N LEU A 220 -5.34 -6.48 -3.69
CA LEU A 220 -5.88 -5.81 -4.88
C LEU A 220 -6.44 -6.81 -5.90
N LEU A 221 -5.79 -7.95 -6.05
CA LEU A 221 -6.17 -9.02 -6.98
C LEU A 221 -7.14 -10.04 -6.37
N LYS A 222 -7.57 -9.87 -5.14
CA LYS A 222 -8.47 -10.81 -4.46
C LYS A 222 -9.80 -10.96 -5.21
N GLY A 223 -10.13 -12.21 -5.55
CA GLY A 223 -11.39 -12.56 -6.24
C GLY A 223 -11.38 -12.27 -7.75
N ILE A 224 -10.27 -11.80 -8.29
CA ILE A 224 -10.03 -11.77 -9.72
C ILE A 224 -9.60 -13.18 -10.13
N LYS A 225 -10.56 -13.96 -10.67
CA LYS A 225 -10.25 -15.25 -11.27
C LYS A 225 -10.03 -15.05 -12.75
N SER A 226 -8.89 -15.43 -13.27
CA SER A 226 -8.72 -15.65 -14.72
C SER A 226 -9.58 -16.85 -15.11
N THR A 227 -10.73 -16.59 -15.73
CA THR A 227 -11.63 -17.66 -16.21
C THR A 227 -11.18 -18.22 -17.57
N ASP A 228 -10.17 -17.63 -18.19
CA ASP A 228 -9.77 -17.91 -19.57
C ASP A 228 -8.30 -18.38 -19.68
N LEU A 229 -7.97 -19.48 -18.99
CA LEU A 229 -6.78 -20.28 -19.29
C LEU A 229 -7.19 -21.74 -19.46
N GLU A 230 -8.09 -22.02 -20.42
CA GLU A 230 -8.26 -23.31 -21.05
C GLU A 230 -7.97 -23.22 -22.55
#